data_8bda11a48d194f985949500125fec437
#
_entry.id   8bda11a48d194f985949500125fec437
#
_cell.length_a   1.000
_cell.length_b   1.000
_cell.length_c   1.000
_cell.angle_alpha   90.00
_cell.angle_beta   90.00
_cell.angle_gamma   90.00
#
_symmetry.space_group_name_H-M   'P 1'
#
loop_
_entity.id
_entity.type
_entity.pdbx_description
1 polymer ?
#
loop_
_entity_poly.entity_id
_entity_poly.type
_entity_poly.pdbx_seq_one_letter_code
_entity_poly.pdbx_strand_id
1 'polypeptide(L)'
;MKKGTVAAIIEVAKKEVGTIEGPKDNQTKYGAFTKANFLPWCGSFVMWCANQAGVKVPNMLSTVAGSAAFKKMGVWTDAKNAKPVPGDIAFFDFPGDGVDRISHVGIVIENNGDGTLTCIEGNTAGNPKGDQRNGGEVAVKTRGYIANKKKVMVSIVGFGRPNYIGNEVDVAVPVSDKPEFPGTIKPGDKSNGVKVVQRALGLVADGAYGPKTKAAVIKFQDNHDIIDSNGIIGPKTWAELVKFL
;
A
#
# COMPACT_ATOMS: atom_id res chain seq x y z
N MET A 1 -19.18 0.11 4.78
CA MET A 1 -18.42 -0.40 3.61
C MET A 1 -18.83 -1.83 3.31
N LYS A 2 -18.87 -2.23 2.03
CA LYS A 2 -19.26 -3.60 1.64
C LYS A 2 -18.16 -4.57 2.08
N LYS A 3 -18.50 -5.58 2.89
CA LYS A 3 -17.57 -6.63 3.33
C LYS A 3 -17.06 -7.48 2.15
N GLY A 4 -15.90 -8.09 2.31
CA GLY A 4 -15.29 -8.95 1.31
C GLY A 4 -14.54 -8.21 0.20
N THR A 5 -14.41 -6.88 0.25
CA THR A 5 -13.77 -6.05 -0.78
C THR A 5 -12.35 -5.63 -0.40
N VAL A 6 -11.53 -5.26 -1.40
CA VAL A 6 -10.22 -4.64 -1.20
C VAL A 6 -10.33 -3.37 -0.35
N ALA A 7 -11.32 -2.53 -0.63
CA ALA A 7 -11.54 -1.30 0.13
C ALA A 7 -11.80 -1.60 1.62
N ALA A 8 -12.53 -2.67 1.93
CA ALA A 8 -12.84 -3.04 3.31
C ALA A 8 -11.59 -3.46 4.09
N ILE A 9 -10.71 -4.30 3.54
CA ILE A 9 -9.52 -4.73 4.28
C ILE A 9 -8.53 -3.58 4.47
N ILE A 10 -8.37 -2.72 3.48
CA ILE A 10 -7.50 -1.55 3.56
C ILE A 10 -8.01 -0.55 4.60
N GLU A 11 -9.30 -0.29 4.63
CA GLU A 11 -9.91 0.61 5.62
C GLU A 11 -9.77 0.08 7.05
N VAL A 12 -9.96 -1.23 7.25
CA VAL A 12 -9.72 -1.87 8.54
C VAL A 12 -8.26 -1.71 8.95
N ALA A 13 -7.31 -2.03 8.07
CA ALA A 13 -5.89 -1.91 8.36
C ALA A 13 -5.46 -0.46 8.67
N LYS A 14 -5.99 0.52 7.93
CA LYS A 14 -5.72 1.94 8.17
C LYS A 14 -6.14 2.44 9.55
N LYS A 15 -7.24 1.93 10.10
CA LYS A 15 -7.72 2.28 11.45
C LYS A 15 -6.83 1.75 12.56
N GLU A 16 -6.03 0.75 12.26
CA GLU A 16 -5.13 0.12 13.22
C GLU A 16 -3.75 0.78 13.28
N VAL A 17 -3.40 1.64 12.32
CA VAL A 17 -2.09 2.31 12.28
C VAL A 17 -1.86 3.11 13.56
N GLY A 18 -0.68 2.92 14.17
CA GLY A 18 -0.30 3.49 15.45
C GLY A 18 -0.70 2.63 16.66
N THR A 19 -1.35 1.47 16.45
CA THR A 19 -1.58 0.54 17.54
C THR A 19 -0.24 -0.07 17.97
N ILE A 20 0.05 0.00 19.28
CA ILE A 20 1.25 -0.56 19.91
C ILE A 20 0.85 -1.79 20.70
N GLU A 21 1.70 -2.80 20.72
CA GLU A 21 1.54 -3.96 21.60
C GLU A 21 1.66 -3.56 23.07
N GLY A 22 1.21 -4.39 23.95
CA GLY A 22 1.47 -4.14 25.33
C GLY A 22 0.41 -4.69 26.29
N PRO A 23 0.66 -4.62 27.60
CA PRO A 23 1.87 -4.17 28.30
C PRO A 23 3.03 -5.19 28.28
N LYS A 24 2.81 -6.40 27.77
CA LYS A 24 3.84 -7.44 27.61
C LYS A 24 4.20 -7.57 26.13
N ASP A 25 5.44 -7.97 25.87
CA ASP A 25 5.95 -8.23 24.54
C ASP A 25 5.01 -9.16 23.74
N ASN A 26 4.72 -8.80 22.50
CA ASN A 26 3.81 -9.51 21.61
C ASN A 26 2.38 -9.73 22.14
N GLN A 27 1.93 -8.96 23.13
CA GLN A 27 0.56 -9.01 23.64
C GLN A 27 -0.34 -8.07 22.84
N THR A 28 -1.26 -8.62 22.04
CA THR A 28 -2.15 -7.82 21.19
C THR A 28 -3.55 -8.43 21.07
N LYS A 29 -4.52 -7.59 20.66
CA LYS A 29 -5.85 -8.09 20.27
C LYS A 29 -5.78 -9.03 19.05
N TYR A 30 -4.78 -8.87 18.19
CA TYR A 30 -4.56 -9.71 17.01
C TYR A 30 -4.08 -11.11 17.41
N GLY A 31 -3.11 -11.17 18.32
CA GLY A 31 -2.64 -12.41 18.91
C GLY A 31 -3.75 -13.12 19.72
N ALA A 32 -4.56 -12.36 20.48
CA ALA A 32 -5.71 -12.92 21.19
C ALA A 32 -6.74 -13.53 20.23
N PHE A 33 -7.05 -12.83 19.10
CA PHE A 33 -7.97 -13.31 18.07
C PHE A 33 -7.50 -14.64 17.46
N THR A 34 -6.21 -14.78 17.18
CA THR A 34 -5.62 -15.99 16.58
C THR A 34 -5.25 -17.06 17.61
N LYS A 35 -5.47 -16.82 18.93
CA LYS A 35 -5.03 -17.66 20.05
C LYS A 35 -3.51 -17.87 20.08
N ALA A 36 -2.76 -16.87 19.64
CA ALA A 36 -1.30 -16.86 19.50
C ALA A 36 -0.67 -15.59 20.12
N ASN A 37 -1.19 -15.14 21.28
CA ASN A 37 -0.59 -14.06 22.05
C ASN A 37 0.83 -14.43 22.49
N PHE A 38 1.67 -13.42 22.65
CA PHE A 38 3.10 -13.53 23.03
C PHE A 38 3.97 -14.17 21.96
N LEU A 39 3.47 -14.27 20.72
CA LEU A 39 4.22 -14.67 19.54
C LEU A 39 4.26 -13.52 18.54
N PRO A 40 5.24 -13.47 17.61
CA PRO A 40 5.26 -12.48 16.55
C PRO A 40 3.92 -12.42 15.81
N TRP A 41 3.33 -11.23 15.70
CA TRP A 41 1.92 -11.09 15.36
C TRP A 41 1.64 -10.42 14.01
N CYS A 42 2.64 -10.32 13.11
CA CYS A 42 2.41 -9.78 11.76
C CYS A 42 1.34 -10.57 10.99
N GLY A 43 1.41 -11.90 11.02
CA GLY A 43 0.39 -12.77 10.42
C GLY A 43 -0.97 -12.67 11.12
N SER A 44 -0.97 -12.58 12.46
CA SER A 44 -2.19 -12.40 13.25
C SER A 44 -2.90 -11.09 12.91
N PHE A 45 -2.15 -10.01 12.69
CA PHE A 45 -2.67 -8.72 12.25
C PHE A 45 -3.39 -8.83 10.91
N VAL A 46 -2.74 -9.43 9.89
CA VAL A 46 -3.33 -9.60 8.55
C VAL A 46 -4.60 -10.45 8.63
N MET A 47 -4.57 -11.58 9.37
CA MET A 47 -5.74 -12.45 9.55
C MET A 47 -6.88 -11.73 10.26
N TRP A 48 -6.57 -10.92 11.27
CA TRP A 48 -7.56 -10.11 11.98
C TRP A 48 -8.21 -9.07 11.06
N CYS A 49 -7.41 -8.31 10.31
CA CYS A 49 -7.91 -7.34 9.34
C CYS A 49 -8.81 -8.00 8.28
N ALA A 50 -8.38 -9.15 7.76
CA ALA A 50 -9.17 -9.93 6.80
C ALA A 50 -10.51 -10.38 7.39
N ASN A 51 -10.52 -10.88 8.62
CA ASN A 51 -11.74 -11.30 9.33
C ASN A 51 -12.71 -10.12 9.50
N GLN A 52 -12.25 -8.99 10.02
CA GLN A 52 -13.09 -7.78 10.18
C GLN A 52 -13.67 -7.29 8.86
N ALA A 53 -12.88 -7.39 7.79
CA ALA A 53 -13.28 -7.03 6.43
C ALA A 53 -14.18 -8.08 5.73
N GLY A 54 -14.34 -9.28 6.31
CA GLY A 54 -15.07 -10.39 5.68
C GLY A 54 -14.32 -11.01 4.51
N VAL A 55 -12.99 -10.94 4.50
CA VAL A 55 -12.09 -11.49 3.49
C VAL A 55 -11.51 -12.81 3.99
N LYS A 56 -11.49 -13.84 3.15
CA LYS A 56 -10.87 -15.14 3.48
C LYS A 56 -9.38 -15.13 3.13
N VAL A 57 -8.55 -15.46 4.10
CA VAL A 57 -7.09 -15.64 3.94
C VAL A 57 -6.66 -16.94 4.61
N PRO A 58 -5.57 -17.58 4.18
CA PRO A 58 -5.04 -18.75 4.87
C PRO A 58 -4.47 -18.38 6.25
N ASN A 59 -4.19 -19.42 7.06
CA ASN A 59 -3.48 -19.23 8.33
C ASN A 59 -2.04 -18.74 8.04
N MET A 60 -1.67 -17.62 8.66
CA MET A 60 -0.35 -16.97 8.50
C MET A 60 0.39 -16.79 9.83
N LEU A 61 0.03 -17.55 10.88
CA LEU A 61 0.83 -17.59 12.11
C LEU A 61 2.29 -17.97 11.82
N SER A 62 2.49 -18.89 10.89
CA SER A 62 3.77 -19.09 10.21
C SER A 62 3.67 -18.44 8.82
N THR A 63 4.47 -17.42 8.57
CA THR A 63 4.52 -16.73 7.28
C THR A 63 4.95 -17.66 6.14
N VAL A 64 5.86 -18.61 6.41
CA VAL A 64 6.25 -19.67 5.47
C VAL A 64 5.06 -20.55 5.12
N ALA A 65 4.30 -21.04 6.10
CA ALA A 65 3.10 -21.85 5.85
C ALA A 65 2.02 -21.05 5.12
N GLY A 66 1.85 -19.76 5.45
CA GLY A 66 0.92 -18.86 4.77
C GLY A 66 1.26 -18.67 3.30
N SER A 67 2.51 -18.42 2.96
CA SER A 67 2.95 -18.31 1.57
C SER A 67 2.75 -19.63 0.80
N ALA A 68 3.07 -20.77 1.40
CA ALA A 68 2.83 -22.08 0.82
C ALA A 68 1.34 -22.34 0.56
N ALA A 69 0.46 -21.89 1.47
CA ALA A 69 -0.99 -22.00 1.27
C ALA A 69 -1.48 -21.16 0.09
N PHE A 70 -1.02 -19.92 -0.08
CA PHE A 70 -1.33 -19.10 -1.27
C PHE A 70 -0.82 -19.74 -2.55
N LYS A 71 0.37 -20.34 -2.54
CA LYS A 71 0.90 -21.13 -3.68
C LYS A 71 0.00 -22.30 -4.02
N LYS A 72 -0.41 -23.09 -3.02
CA LYS A 72 -1.33 -24.23 -3.18
C LYS A 72 -2.70 -23.82 -3.72
N MET A 73 -3.18 -22.63 -3.35
CA MET A 73 -4.43 -22.06 -3.85
C MET A 73 -4.34 -21.51 -5.28
N GLY A 74 -3.14 -21.46 -5.89
CA GLY A 74 -2.92 -20.90 -7.22
C GLY A 74 -3.03 -19.36 -7.30
N VAL A 75 -2.97 -18.68 -6.17
CA VAL A 75 -3.12 -17.21 -6.06
C VAL A 75 -1.88 -16.53 -5.48
N TRP A 76 -0.73 -17.13 -5.72
CA TRP A 76 0.60 -16.60 -5.41
C TRP A 76 1.31 -16.08 -6.66
N THR A 77 2.06 -14.99 -6.53
CA THR A 77 2.97 -14.52 -7.57
C THR A 77 4.30 -14.10 -6.94
N ASP A 78 5.42 -14.62 -7.47
CA ASP A 78 6.75 -14.19 -7.06
C ASP A 78 6.99 -12.74 -7.43
N ALA A 79 7.69 -11.98 -6.57
CA ALA A 79 7.86 -10.54 -6.71
C ALA A 79 8.40 -10.09 -8.07
N LYS A 80 9.36 -10.84 -8.64
CA LYS A 80 9.98 -10.55 -9.95
C LYS A 80 8.98 -10.59 -11.13
N ASN A 81 7.87 -11.31 -10.98
CA ASN A 81 6.85 -11.49 -12.01
C ASN A 81 5.54 -10.77 -11.67
N ALA A 82 5.50 -10.13 -10.49
CA ALA A 82 4.26 -9.59 -9.96
C ALA A 82 3.92 -8.21 -10.56
N LYS A 83 2.61 -7.99 -10.68
CA LYS A 83 2.00 -6.66 -10.80
C LYS A 83 1.18 -6.45 -9.53
N PRO A 84 1.81 -6.02 -8.44
CA PRO A 84 1.14 -5.90 -7.15
C PRO A 84 0.11 -4.77 -7.18
N VAL A 85 -1.03 -5.04 -6.53
CA VAL A 85 -2.15 -4.11 -6.43
C VAL A 85 -2.58 -3.95 -4.96
N PRO A 86 -3.28 -2.88 -4.61
CA PRO A 86 -3.88 -2.74 -3.28
C PRO A 86 -4.72 -3.96 -2.91
N GLY A 87 -4.55 -4.43 -1.68
CA GLY A 87 -5.19 -5.64 -1.17
C GLY A 87 -4.34 -6.92 -1.29
N ASP A 88 -3.28 -6.92 -2.08
CA ASP A 88 -2.33 -8.04 -2.06
C ASP A 88 -1.70 -8.18 -0.67
N ILE A 89 -1.44 -9.40 -0.26
CA ILE A 89 -0.68 -9.72 0.95
C ILE A 89 0.76 -9.93 0.55
N ALA A 90 1.63 -9.00 0.96
CA ALA A 90 3.07 -9.04 0.68
C ALA A 90 3.79 -9.89 1.71
N PHE A 91 4.70 -10.74 1.26
CA PHE A 91 5.55 -11.60 2.09
C PHE A 91 6.99 -11.16 1.97
N PHE A 92 7.66 -11.05 3.13
CA PHE A 92 8.98 -10.46 3.23
C PHE A 92 10.03 -11.46 3.70
N ASP A 93 11.21 -11.34 3.12
CA ASP A 93 12.47 -11.88 3.58
C ASP A 93 13.44 -10.70 3.67
N PHE A 94 13.85 -10.34 4.89
CA PHE A 94 14.68 -9.16 5.08
C PHE A 94 16.16 -9.54 4.95
N PRO A 95 16.88 -9.00 3.95
CA PRO A 95 18.29 -9.27 3.80
C PRO A 95 19.09 -8.89 5.06
N GLY A 96 19.87 -9.81 5.57
CA GLY A 96 20.79 -9.57 6.69
C GLY A 96 20.18 -9.60 8.09
N ASP A 97 18.92 -10.03 8.25
CA ASP A 97 18.27 -10.20 9.56
C ASP A 97 18.63 -11.53 10.26
N GLY A 98 19.52 -12.32 9.66
CA GLY A 98 19.94 -13.63 10.18
C GLY A 98 18.91 -14.74 9.99
N VAL A 99 17.86 -14.51 9.23
CA VAL A 99 16.77 -15.47 8.96
C VAL A 99 16.63 -15.65 7.44
N ASP A 100 17.16 -16.73 6.92
CA ASP A 100 17.08 -17.06 5.48
C ASP A 100 15.74 -17.74 5.13
N ARG A 101 14.66 -17.00 5.28
CA ARG A 101 13.29 -17.43 4.95
C ARG A 101 12.30 -16.28 5.07
N ILE A 102 11.11 -16.43 4.49
CA ILE A 102 9.99 -15.52 4.71
C ILE A 102 9.73 -15.39 6.22
N SER A 103 9.91 -14.20 6.76
CA SER A 103 9.85 -13.91 8.19
C SER A 103 8.77 -12.88 8.56
N HIS A 104 8.18 -12.17 7.59
CA HIS A 104 7.21 -11.11 7.83
C HIS A 104 6.12 -11.06 6.75
N VAL A 105 5.01 -10.37 7.04
CA VAL A 105 3.86 -10.21 6.14
C VAL A 105 3.13 -8.89 6.40
N GLY A 106 2.58 -8.29 5.34
CA GLY A 106 1.81 -7.04 5.41
C GLY A 106 0.78 -6.92 4.31
N ILE A 107 -0.06 -5.90 4.39
CA ILE A 107 -1.13 -5.60 3.42
C ILE A 107 -0.68 -4.47 2.51
N VAL A 108 -0.65 -4.71 1.20
CA VAL A 108 -0.36 -3.67 0.20
C VAL A 108 -1.54 -2.70 0.14
N ILE A 109 -1.26 -1.41 0.26
CA ILE A 109 -2.28 -0.35 0.13
C ILE A 109 -2.06 0.54 -1.09
N GLU A 110 -0.86 0.54 -1.66
CA GLU A 110 -0.52 1.32 -2.85
C GLU A 110 0.70 0.72 -3.57
N ASN A 111 0.64 0.69 -4.90
CA ASN A 111 1.81 0.48 -5.74
C ASN A 111 2.35 1.86 -6.16
N ASN A 112 3.59 2.17 -5.78
CA ASN A 112 4.16 3.50 -6.00
C ASN A 112 4.67 3.69 -7.45
N GLY A 113 4.63 2.65 -8.28
CA GLY A 113 5.04 2.71 -9.69
C GLY A 113 6.55 2.80 -9.93
N ASP A 114 7.37 2.75 -8.89
CA ASP A 114 8.82 2.94 -8.92
C ASP A 114 9.63 1.73 -8.42
N GLY A 115 8.99 0.58 -8.33
CA GLY A 115 9.58 -0.63 -7.75
C GLY A 115 9.41 -0.74 -6.23
N THR A 116 8.67 0.21 -5.64
CA THR A 116 8.30 0.18 -4.22
C THR A 116 6.79 0.12 -4.03
N LEU A 117 6.38 -0.31 -2.84
CA LEU A 117 4.99 -0.39 -2.41
C LEU A 117 4.83 0.32 -1.08
N THR A 118 3.63 0.85 -0.84
CA THR A 118 3.19 1.27 0.48
C THR A 118 2.38 0.14 1.09
N CYS A 119 2.81 -0.35 2.26
CA CYS A 119 2.17 -1.44 3.00
C CYS A 119 1.73 -0.98 4.38
N ILE A 120 0.72 -1.64 4.96
CA ILE A 120 0.44 -1.58 6.40
C ILE A 120 0.83 -2.92 7.00
N GLU A 121 1.67 -2.87 8.02
CA GLU A 121 2.30 -4.02 8.66
C GLU A 121 2.05 -3.98 10.15
N GLY A 122 1.72 -5.14 10.73
CA GLY A 122 1.71 -5.34 12.18
C GLY A 122 3.03 -5.90 12.67
N ASN A 123 3.36 -5.71 13.92
CA ASN A 123 4.60 -6.16 14.56
C ASN A 123 5.87 -5.62 13.87
N THR A 124 5.84 -4.39 13.43
CA THR A 124 6.98 -3.71 12.81
C THR A 124 7.31 -2.44 13.60
N ALA A 125 8.51 -1.89 13.46
CA ALA A 125 8.83 -0.60 14.03
C ALA A 125 8.38 0.53 13.11
N GLY A 126 7.73 1.55 13.63
CA GLY A 126 7.37 2.76 12.89
C GLY A 126 8.59 3.48 12.36
N ASN A 127 9.67 3.55 13.16
CA ASN A 127 10.93 4.16 12.73
C ASN A 127 11.79 3.21 11.87
N PRO A 128 12.59 3.75 10.91
CA PRO A 128 13.39 2.91 10.00
C PRO A 128 14.54 2.13 10.68
N LYS A 129 14.97 2.55 11.87
CA LYS A 129 16.09 1.94 12.60
C LYS A 129 15.64 0.87 13.59
N GLY A 130 14.33 0.77 13.85
CA GLY A 130 13.77 -0.23 14.74
C GLY A 130 13.67 -1.61 14.08
N ASP A 131 13.31 -2.62 14.87
CA ASP A 131 13.11 -3.98 14.35
C ASP A 131 11.93 -4.00 13.38
N GLN A 132 12.20 -4.38 12.14
CA GLN A 132 11.17 -4.40 11.10
C GLN A 132 10.36 -5.70 11.08
N ARG A 133 10.73 -6.66 11.90
CA ARG A 133 10.10 -7.99 12.01
C ARG A 133 9.42 -8.22 13.36
N ASN A 134 9.89 -7.57 14.43
CA ASN A 134 9.33 -7.67 15.79
C ASN A 134 9.39 -6.30 16.48
N GLY A 135 8.81 -5.29 15.85
CA GLY A 135 8.89 -3.89 16.30
C GLY A 135 7.71 -3.42 17.14
N GLY A 136 6.73 -4.30 17.41
CA GLY A 136 5.64 -4.05 18.36
C GLY A 136 4.56 -3.05 17.94
N GLU A 137 4.53 -2.60 16.69
CA GLU A 137 3.63 -1.54 16.23
C GLU A 137 2.92 -1.90 14.92
N VAL A 138 1.74 -1.32 14.69
CA VAL A 138 1.11 -1.27 13.35
C VAL A 138 1.54 -0.01 12.64
N ALA A 139 2.32 -0.12 11.57
CA ALA A 139 2.87 1.02 10.86
C ALA A 139 2.65 0.97 9.34
N VAL A 140 2.64 2.17 8.73
CA VAL A 140 2.73 2.33 7.27
C VAL A 140 4.19 2.30 6.86
N LYS A 141 4.54 1.43 5.93
CA LYS A 141 5.93 1.22 5.47
C LYS A 141 6.03 1.32 3.95
N THR A 142 7.14 1.89 3.47
CA THR A 142 7.53 1.78 2.06
C THR A 142 8.51 0.62 1.92
N ARG A 143 8.22 -0.32 1.01
CA ARG A 143 8.98 -1.56 0.80
C ARG A 143 9.35 -1.75 -0.66
N GLY A 144 10.58 -2.17 -0.93
CA GLY A 144 11.03 -2.57 -2.26
C GLY A 144 10.58 -4.00 -2.60
N TYR A 145 10.07 -4.22 -3.81
CA TYR A 145 9.78 -5.56 -4.33
C TYR A 145 10.60 -5.91 -5.56
N ILE A 146 11.13 -4.90 -6.25
CA ILE A 146 12.14 -5.00 -7.32
C ILE A 146 13.17 -3.90 -7.18
N ALA A 147 14.22 -3.91 -8.00
CA ALA A 147 15.21 -2.84 -8.05
C ALA A 147 14.53 -1.48 -8.30
N ASN A 148 14.89 -0.47 -7.53
CA ASN A 148 14.23 0.83 -7.56
C ASN A 148 15.23 1.98 -7.42
N LYS A 149 14.92 3.14 -8.04
CA LYS A 149 15.79 4.32 -8.04
C LYS A 149 15.96 4.94 -6.65
N LYS A 150 14.99 4.76 -5.76
CA LYS A 150 15.04 5.27 -4.38
C LYS A 150 15.97 4.48 -3.46
N LYS A 151 16.55 3.38 -3.96
CA LYS A 151 17.42 2.47 -3.19
C LYS A 151 16.75 1.92 -1.92
N VAL A 152 15.42 1.81 -1.93
CA VAL A 152 14.69 1.11 -0.87
C VAL A 152 15.07 -0.37 -0.96
N MET A 153 15.40 -0.95 0.18
CA MET A 153 15.80 -2.35 0.27
C MET A 153 14.71 -3.27 -0.31
N VAL A 154 15.09 -4.13 -1.24
CA VAL A 154 14.20 -5.16 -1.78
C VAL A 154 14.07 -6.26 -0.74
N SER A 155 12.89 -6.40 -0.18
CA SER A 155 12.57 -7.36 0.88
C SER A 155 11.33 -8.19 0.60
N ILE A 156 10.50 -7.78 -0.38
CA ILE A 156 9.32 -8.55 -0.76
C ILE A 156 9.72 -9.64 -1.74
N VAL A 157 9.38 -10.89 -1.42
CA VAL A 157 9.68 -12.07 -2.24
C VAL A 157 8.48 -12.57 -3.05
N GLY A 158 7.28 -12.20 -2.66
CA GLY A 158 6.06 -12.55 -3.39
C GLY A 158 4.79 -12.07 -2.72
N PHE A 159 3.68 -12.34 -3.39
CA PHE A 159 2.35 -11.87 -3.04
C PHE A 159 1.33 -12.99 -3.07
N GLY A 160 0.49 -13.04 -2.04
CA GLY A 160 -0.75 -13.79 -2.05
C GLY A 160 -1.93 -12.87 -2.34
N ARG A 161 -2.78 -13.21 -3.30
CA ARG A 161 -3.98 -12.42 -3.63
C ARG A 161 -5.24 -13.09 -3.12
N PRO A 162 -5.90 -12.57 -2.06
CA PRO A 162 -7.18 -13.09 -1.60
C PRO A 162 -8.27 -12.94 -2.66
N ASN A 163 -9.26 -13.85 -2.63
CA ASN A 163 -10.48 -13.67 -3.43
C ASN A 163 -11.37 -12.62 -2.76
N TYR A 164 -11.44 -11.45 -3.37
CA TYR A 164 -12.32 -10.37 -2.94
C TYR A 164 -13.68 -10.44 -3.64
N ILE A 165 -14.78 -10.10 -2.95
CA ILE A 165 -16.10 -9.99 -3.54
C ILE A 165 -16.15 -8.68 -4.35
N GLY A 166 -16.60 -8.77 -5.60
CA GLY A 166 -16.66 -7.62 -6.51
C GLY A 166 -15.32 -7.27 -7.12
N ASN A 167 -14.31 -8.15 -6.97
CA ASN A 167 -13.33 -8.36 -8.00
C ASN A 167 -14.00 -9.18 -9.15
N GLU A 168 -14.90 -8.56 -9.87
CA GLU A 168 -14.48 -8.40 -11.25
C GLU A 168 -13.14 -7.69 -11.11
N VAL A 169 -12.10 -8.50 -11.24
CA VAL A 169 -10.80 -7.98 -11.61
C VAL A 169 -11.17 -7.10 -12.79
N ASP A 170 -11.14 -5.80 -12.65
CA ASP A 170 -10.63 -5.01 -13.73
C ASP A 170 -9.27 -5.64 -13.97
N VAL A 171 -9.36 -6.75 -14.75
CA VAL A 171 -8.24 -7.45 -15.33
C VAL A 171 -7.60 -6.37 -16.13
N ALA A 172 -6.52 -5.84 -15.55
CA ALA A 172 -5.72 -4.90 -16.27
C ALA A 172 -6.61 -3.90 -17.06
N VAL A 173 -7.02 -2.82 -16.40
CA VAL A 173 -6.72 -1.59 -17.08
C VAL A 173 -5.24 -1.77 -17.43
N PRO A 174 -4.86 -1.93 -18.72
CA PRO A 174 -3.46 -1.77 -19.06
C PRO A 174 -3.16 -0.43 -18.44
N VAL A 175 -2.24 -0.40 -17.48
CA VAL A 175 -1.68 0.84 -17.01
C VAL A 175 -1.07 1.41 -18.30
N SER A 176 -1.86 2.20 -19.01
CA SER A 176 -1.26 3.30 -19.75
C SER A 176 -0.48 3.98 -18.65
N ASP A 177 0.82 4.09 -18.77
CA ASP A 177 1.74 4.61 -17.76
C ASP A 177 1.36 6.01 -17.25
N LYS A 178 0.16 6.46 -17.52
CA LYS A 178 -0.42 7.77 -17.20
C LYS A 178 -1.91 7.66 -16.86
N PRO A 179 -2.34 8.12 -15.67
CA PRO A 179 -3.76 8.16 -15.32
C PRO A 179 -4.55 8.92 -16.39
N GLU A 180 -5.69 8.37 -16.81
CA GLU A 180 -6.58 9.05 -17.73
C GLU A 180 -7.03 10.41 -17.19
N PHE A 181 -7.23 11.35 -18.09
CA PHE A 181 -7.72 12.68 -17.72
C PHE A 181 -9.15 12.60 -17.18
N PRO A 182 -9.38 12.91 -15.88
CA PRO A 182 -10.69 12.72 -15.25
C PRO A 182 -11.70 13.84 -15.58
N GLY A 183 -11.37 14.71 -16.51
CA GLY A 183 -12.05 15.97 -16.76
C GLY A 183 -11.34 17.16 -16.12
N THR A 184 -11.80 18.35 -16.43
CA THR A 184 -11.21 19.62 -15.94
C THR A 184 -11.24 19.66 -14.41
N ILE A 185 -10.07 19.92 -13.80
CA ILE A 185 -9.91 20.08 -12.34
C ILE A 185 -9.59 21.54 -12.03
N LYS A 186 -10.31 22.11 -11.05
CA LYS A 186 -10.23 23.54 -10.72
C LYS A 186 -10.25 23.77 -9.19
N PRO A 187 -9.87 24.96 -8.73
CA PRO A 187 -9.98 25.33 -7.31
C PRO A 187 -11.37 25.07 -6.74
N GLY A 188 -11.42 24.45 -5.56
CA GLY A 188 -12.64 24.03 -4.87
C GLY A 188 -13.03 22.57 -5.11
N ASP A 189 -12.49 21.90 -6.13
CA ASP A 189 -12.80 20.51 -6.39
C ASP A 189 -12.27 19.58 -5.28
N LYS A 190 -13.00 18.48 -5.07
CA LYS A 190 -12.60 17.40 -4.16
C LYS A 190 -12.75 16.09 -4.90
N SER A 191 -11.63 15.45 -5.25
CA SER A 191 -11.65 14.21 -6.05
C SER A 191 -10.33 13.42 -5.97
N ASN A 192 -10.36 12.20 -6.47
CA ASN A 192 -9.15 11.41 -6.68
C ASN A 192 -8.23 12.05 -7.74
N GLY A 193 -8.78 12.73 -8.74
CA GLY A 193 -7.99 13.49 -9.70
C GLY A 193 -7.16 14.59 -9.04
N VAL A 194 -7.70 15.27 -8.03
CA VAL A 194 -6.95 16.24 -7.22
C VAL A 194 -5.80 15.57 -6.47
N LYS A 195 -5.99 14.37 -5.92
CA LYS A 195 -4.90 13.61 -5.26
C LYS A 195 -3.77 13.26 -6.22
N VAL A 196 -4.12 12.88 -7.46
CA VAL A 196 -3.14 12.61 -8.52
C VAL A 196 -2.29 13.87 -8.79
N VAL A 197 -2.93 15.01 -8.96
CA VAL A 197 -2.27 16.32 -9.15
C VAL A 197 -1.35 16.66 -7.98
N GLN A 198 -1.85 16.52 -6.77
CA GLN A 198 -1.07 16.81 -5.56
C GLN A 198 0.17 15.91 -5.44
N ARG A 199 0.06 14.63 -5.78
CA ARG A 199 1.21 13.70 -5.82
C ARG A 199 2.23 14.12 -6.86
N ALA A 200 1.80 14.41 -8.09
CA ALA A 200 2.67 14.86 -9.17
C ALA A 200 3.45 16.13 -8.81
N LEU A 201 2.84 17.00 -7.99
CA LEU A 201 3.44 18.25 -7.50
C LEU A 201 4.18 18.11 -6.18
N GLY A 202 4.30 16.89 -5.61
CA GLY A 202 4.97 16.66 -4.32
C GLY A 202 4.24 17.25 -3.11
N LEU A 203 2.92 17.46 -3.22
CA LEU A 203 2.08 17.96 -2.14
C LEU A 203 1.44 16.82 -1.35
N VAL A 204 0.95 17.14 -0.14
CA VAL A 204 0.07 16.22 0.60
C VAL A 204 -1.19 15.97 -0.21
N ALA A 205 -1.45 14.72 -0.54
CA ALA A 205 -2.57 14.31 -1.40
C ALA A 205 -3.87 14.14 -0.58
N ASP A 206 -4.40 15.25 -0.05
CA ASP A 206 -5.67 15.28 0.71
C ASP A 206 -6.90 15.22 -0.19
N GLY A 207 -6.72 15.45 -1.50
CA GLY A 207 -7.78 15.43 -2.50
C GLY A 207 -8.62 16.71 -2.54
N ALA A 208 -8.27 17.75 -1.78
CA ALA A 208 -8.95 19.04 -1.80
C ALA A 208 -8.13 20.07 -2.57
N TYR A 209 -8.71 20.65 -3.63
CA TYR A 209 -8.05 21.69 -4.44
C TYR A 209 -8.10 23.05 -3.73
N GLY A 210 -7.25 23.22 -2.74
CA GLY A 210 -7.11 24.46 -1.97
C GLY A 210 -6.10 25.46 -2.59
N PRO A 211 -5.88 26.61 -1.92
CA PRO A 211 -4.95 27.65 -2.38
C PRO A 211 -3.53 27.15 -2.59
N LYS A 212 -3.02 26.25 -1.75
CA LYS A 212 -1.68 25.64 -1.90
C LYS A 212 -1.57 24.82 -3.19
N THR A 213 -2.59 24.02 -3.51
CA THR A 213 -2.63 23.24 -4.73
C THR A 213 -2.70 24.17 -5.94
N LYS A 214 -3.52 25.22 -5.90
CA LYS A 214 -3.62 26.22 -6.97
C LYS A 214 -2.26 26.87 -7.25
N ALA A 215 -1.58 27.36 -6.23
CA ALA A 215 -0.28 28.02 -6.38
C ALA A 215 0.76 27.07 -7.00
N ALA A 216 0.80 25.81 -6.58
CA ALA A 216 1.70 24.82 -7.13
C ALA A 216 1.38 24.47 -8.60
N VAL A 217 0.09 24.41 -8.97
CA VAL A 217 -0.34 24.18 -10.35
C VAL A 217 0.05 25.36 -11.25
N ILE A 218 -0.17 26.60 -10.82
CA ILE A 218 0.24 27.80 -11.59
C ILE A 218 1.75 27.75 -11.83
N LYS A 219 2.55 27.55 -10.76
CA LYS A 219 4.00 27.41 -10.90
C LYS A 219 4.43 26.29 -11.85
N PHE A 220 3.71 25.18 -11.83
CA PHE A 220 3.95 24.07 -12.74
C PHE A 220 3.64 24.47 -14.18
N GLN A 221 2.50 25.13 -14.41
CA GLN A 221 2.08 25.61 -15.73
C GLN A 221 3.08 26.61 -16.31
N ASP A 222 3.56 27.56 -15.50
CA ASP A 222 4.59 28.54 -15.89
C ASP A 222 5.90 27.85 -16.30
N ASN A 223 6.34 26.85 -15.53
CA ASN A 223 7.59 26.14 -15.79
C ASN A 223 7.55 25.18 -17.00
N HIS A 224 6.36 24.90 -17.55
CA HIS A 224 6.17 23.96 -18.66
C HIS A 224 5.53 24.61 -19.90
N ASP A 225 5.64 25.94 -20.03
CA ASP A 225 5.12 26.73 -21.14
C ASP A 225 3.64 26.42 -21.49
N ILE A 226 2.83 26.17 -20.46
CA ILE A 226 1.40 25.93 -20.64
C ILE A 226 0.72 27.30 -20.72
N ILE A 227 0.25 27.63 -21.90
CA ILE A 227 -0.53 28.85 -22.15
C ILE A 227 -1.78 28.83 -21.22
N ASP A 228 -2.06 29.97 -20.56
CA ASP A 228 -3.09 30.11 -19.53
C ASP A 228 -2.74 29.49 -18.18
N SER A 229 -1.69 29.98 -17.55
CA SER A 229 -1.29 29.63 -16.16
C SER A 229 -2.31 30.14 -15.14
N ASN A 230 -3.51 29.59 -15.15
CA ASN A 230 -4.64 30.05 -14.35
C ASN A 230 -4.95 29.14 -13.15
N GLY A 231 -4.19 28.05 -12.99
CA GLY A 231 -4.40 27.06 -11.96
C GLY A 231 -5.58 26.13 -12.25
N ILE A 232 -6.05 26.06 -13.50
CA ILE A 232 -7.04 25.08 -13.94
C ILE A 232 -6.31 23.98 -14.70
N ILE A 233 -6.61 22.73 -14.37
CA ILE A 233 -5.98 21.57 -15.01
C ILE A 233 -6.89 21.08 -16.11
N GLY A 234 -6.55 21.45 -17.32
CA GLY A 234 -7.12 20.91 -18.55
C GLY A 234 -6.28 19.73 -19.08
N PRO A 235 -6.65 19.17 -20.25
CA PRO A 235 -5.98 18.02 -20.85
C PRO A 235 -4.46 18.21 -21.03
N LYS A 236 -4.01 19.38 -21.43
CA LYS A 236 -2.58 19.70 -21.63
C LYS A 236 -1.83 19.67 -20.30
N THR A 237 -2.33 20.37 -19.26
CA THR A 237 -1.73 20.38 -17.93
C THR A 237 -1.70 18.98 -17.32
N TRP A 238 -2.78 18.21 -17.49
CA TRP A 238 -2.84 16.83 -17.04
C TRP A 238 -1.77 15.95 -17.72
N ALA A 239 -1.66 16.02 -19.05
CA ALA A 239 -0.71 15.23 -19.80
C ALA A 239 0.75 15.51 -19.40
N GLU A 240 1.07 16.74 -19.00
CA GLU A 240 2.39 17.08 -18.45
C GLU A 240 2.54 16.59 -17.00
N LEU A 241 1.57 16.83 -16.13
CA LEU A 241 1.60 16.43 -14.72
C LEU A 241 1.83 14.92 -14.54
N VAL A 242 1.15 14.09 -15.32
CA VAL A 242 1.26 12.62 -15.21
C VAL A 242 2.61 12.05 -15.66
N LYS A 243 3.51 12.87 -16.19
CA LYS A 243 4.90 12.46 -16.47
C LYS A 243 5.73 12.41 -15.18
N PHE A 244 5.25 12.99 -14.07
CA PHE A 244 5.92 13.09 -12.77
C PHE A 244 5.34 12.13 -11.73
N LEU A 245 4.46 11.23 -12.15
CA LEU A 245 3.93 10.13 -11.35
C LEU A 245 4.74 8.86 -11.61
#